data_f943dfe42f344d6022c0c3f65d16dd62
#
_entry.id   f943dfe42f344d6022c0c3f65d16dd62
#
_cell.length_a   1.000
_cell.length_b   1.000
_cell.length_c   1.000
_cell.angle_alpha   90.00
_cell.angle_beta   90.00
_cell.angle_gamma   90.00
#
_symmetry.space_group_name_H-M   'P 1'
#
loop_
_entity.id
_entity.type
_entity.pdbx_description
1 polymer ?
#
loop_
_entity_poly.entity_id
_entity_poly.type
_entity_poly.pdbx_seq_one_letter_code
_entity_poly.pdbx_strand_id
1 'polypeptide(L)'
;MRNPCILARRLVKCFSDSVNRERWPMRAYLDLLRDVLDNGVPKGDRTGTGTLCVFGRQMRFDLAQGFPLITTKKLHLKSIVHELLWFLQGDTNIAYLKEHGVSIWDEWADEEGELGPVYGRQWRSWPTPDGGSIDQIAWLLDEIRQNPNSRRLVVSAWNPADLARMALAPCHCLFQFHVATGADGAARLSCQLYQRSGDIFLGVPFNIASYALLTHMIAHVTGLGVGDFIHTLGDAHLYVNHLEQARLQLQREPRPLAHLKLAPAAKSLFDMRFEDITIEGYDPWPAIRAPVAV
;
A
#
# COMPACT_ATOMS: atom_id res chain seq x y z
N MET A 1 22.25 -43.73 13.28
CA MET A 1 22.76 -43.21 12.03
C MET A 1 21.57 -42.68 11.19
N ARG A 2 21.35 -41.36 11.14
CA ARG A 2 20.24 -40.75 10.41
C ARG A 2 20.65 -40.50 8.97
N ASN A 3 19.87 -40.97 8.03
CA ASN A 3 20.13 -41.01 6.60
C ASN A 3 20.21 -39.59 5.99
N PRO A 4 21.34 -39.15 5.38
CA PRO A 4 21.51 -37.80 4.86
C PRO A 4 20.69 -37.48 3.61
N CYS A 5 19.98 -38.46 3.04
CA CYS A 5 19.22 -38.29 1.80
C CYS A 5 17.88 -37.53 1.97
N ILE A 6 17.36 -37.37 3.21
CA ILE A 6 16.05 -36.72 3.45
C ILE A 6 16.21 -35.20 3.55
N LEU A 7 17.37 -34.70 4.02
CA LEU A 7 17.63 -33.26 4.08
C LEU A 7 17.83 -32.61 2.70
N ALA A 8 18.46 -33.34 1.77
CA ALA A 8 18.70 -32.83 0.40
C ALA A 8 17.41 -32.64 -0.41
N ARG A 9 16.40 -33.51 -0.21
CA ARG A 9 15.11 -33.39 -0.91
C ARG A 9 14.24 -32.21 -0.41
N ARG A 10 14.38 -31.78 0.86
CA ARG A 10 13.67 -30.58 1.37
C ARG A 10 14.31 -29.26 0.89
N LEU A 11 15.62 -29.22 0.75
CA LEU A 11 16.33 -28.04 0.24
C LEU A 11 16.08 -27.82 -1.27
N VAL A 12 16.01 -28.88 -2.07
CA VAL A 12 15.72 -28.76 -3.52
C VAL A 12 14.28 -28.31 -3.76
N LYS A 13 13.30 -28.67 -2.91
CA LYS A 13 11.91 -28.19 -3.04
C LYS A 13 11.76 -26.70 -2.69
N CYS A 14 12.53 -26.19 -1.73
CA CYS A 14 12.57 -24.74 -1.42
C CYS A 14 13.23 -23.92 -2.53
N PHE A 15 14.20 -24.47 -3.28
CA PHE A 15 14.85 -23.77 -4.40
C PHE A 15 14.02 -23.79 -5.69
N SER A 16 13.20 -24.84 -5.93
CA SER A 16 12.35 -24.91 -7.12
C SER A 16 11.14 -23.97 -7.03
N ASP A 17 10.65 -23.67 -5.83
CA ASP A 17 9.56 -22.70 -5.62
C ASP A 17 10.04 -21.25 -5.78
N SER A 18 11.33 -20.94 -5.62
CA SER A 18 11.89 -19.59 -5.86
C SER A 18 12.02 -19.27 -7.34
N VAL A 19 12.37 -20.23 -8.18
CA VAL A 19 12.58 -20.03 -9.64
C VAL A 19 11.26 -19.80 -10.39
N ASN A 20 10.12 -20.27 -9.86
CA ASN A 20 8.79 -20.04 -10.46
C ASN A 20 8.11 -18.73 -9.98
N ARG A 21 8.67 -18.02 -8.98
CA ARG A 21 8.14 -16.73 -8.49
C ARG A 21 8.46 -15.55 -9.42
N GLU A 22 9.49 -15.65 -10.24
CA GLU A 22 9.96 -14.57 -11.11
C GLU A 22 9.09 -14.31 -12.34
N ARG A 23 8.11 -15.16 -12.64
CA ARG A 23 7.40 -15.12 -13.94
C ARG A 23 6.12 -14.26 -13.95
N TRP A 24 5.57 -13.84 -12.78
CA TRP A 24 4.28 -13.14 -12.73
C TRP A 24 4.28 -12.05 -11.65
N PRO A 25 4.50 -10.80 -12.01
CA PRO A 25 4.79 -9.72 -11.05
C PRO A 25 3.67 -9.40 -10.05
N MET A 26 2.40 -9.70 -10.34
CA MET A 26 1.28 -9.45 -9.40
C MET A 26 0.68 -10.74 -8.80
N ARG A 27 1.43 -11.84 -8.84
CA ARG A 27 0.94 -13.13 -8.37
C ARG A 27 0.59 -13.12 -6.87
N ALA A 28 1.39 -12.45 -6.05
CA ALA A 28 1.14 -12.37 -4.61
C ALA A 28 -0.25 -11.81 -4.28
N TYR A 29 -0.72 -10.80 -5.02
CA TYR A 29 -2.08 -10.27 -4.86
C TYR A 29 -3.15 -11.25 -5.36
N LEU A 30 -2.96 -11.89 -6.50
CA LEU A 30 -3.92 -12.87 -7.04
C LEU A 30 -4.00 -14.12 -6.18
N ASP A 31 -2.88 -14.55 -5.60
CA ASP A 31 -2.85 -15.67 -4.66
C ASP A 31 -3.59 -15.34 -3.37
N LEU A 32 -3.47 -14.10 -2.85
CA LEU A 32 -4.28 -13.63 -1.73
C LEU A 32 -5.78 -13.60 -2.07
N LEU A 33 -6.15 -13.08 -3.24
CA LEU A 33 -7.55 -13.03 -3.68
C LEU A 33 -8.14 -14.45 -3.77
N ARG A 34 -7.36 -15.40 -4.28
CA ARG A 34 -7.74 -16.82 -4.34
C ARG A 34 -7.85 -17.43 -2.94
N ASP A 35 -6.87 -17.18 -2.07
CA ASP A 35 -6.87 -17.70 -0.70
C ASP A 35 -8.13 -17.29 0.08
N VAL A 36 -8.57 -16.02 -0.06
CA VAL A 36 -9.80 -15.57 0.59
C VAL A 36 -11.05 -16.21 -0.02
N LEU A 37 -11.09 -16.43 -1.34
CA LEU A 37 -12.21 -17.13 -1.98
C LEU A 37 -12.31 -18.62 -1.56
N ASP A 38 -11.17 -19.29 -1.41
CA ASP A 38 -11.09 -20.73 -1.18
C ASP A 38 -11.12 -21.08 0.31
N ASN A 39 -10.52 -20.25 1.18
CA ASN A 39 -10.29 -20.54 2.58
C ASN A 39 -10.89 -19.50 3.54
N GLY A 40 -11.51 -18.43 3.01
CA GLY A 40 -12.09 -17.36 3.83
C GLY A 40 -13.27 -17.86 4.65
N VAL A 41 -13.32 -17.43 5.92
CA VAL A 41 -14.45 -17.72 6.79
C VAL A 41 -15.48 -16.61 6.71
N PRO A 42 -16.78 -16.93 6.73
CA PRO A 42 -17.84 -15.91 6.76
C PRO A 42 -17.75 -15.06 8.03
N LYS A 43 -17.87 -13.73 7.87
CA LYS A 43 -17.87 -12.77 8.99
C LYS A 43 -18.86 -11.64 8.70
N GLY A 44 -19.62 -11.24 9.72
CA GLY A 44 -20.41 -10.02 9.67
C GLY A 44 -19.52 -8.78 9.71
N ASP A 45 -20.02 -7.69 9.17
CA ASP A 45 -19.34 -6.39 9.17
C ASP A 45 -20.28 -5.25 9.50
N ARG A 46 -19.76 -4.05 9.67
CA ARG A 46 -20.51 -2.83 10.02
C ARG A 46 -21.59 -2.46 8.99
N THR A 47 -21.34 -2.79 7.72
CA THR A 47 -22.24 -2.43 6.61
C THR A 47 -23.42 -3.39 6.46
N GLY A 48 -23.38 -4.55 7.13
CA GLY A 48 -24.38 -5.61 6.98
C GLY A 48 -24.28 -6.42 5.68
N THR A 49 -23.29 -6.12 4.81
CA THR A 49 -23.07 -6.82 3.55
C THR A 49 -22.58 -8.25 3.77
N GLY A 50 -21.74 -8.46 4.79
CA GLY A 50 -21.03 -9.71 5.06
C GLY A 50 -19.75 -9.86 4.22
N THR A 51 -18.80 -10.59 4.77
CA THR A 51 -17.49 -10.81 4.16
C THR A 51 -17.06 -12.28 4.25
N LEU A 52 -16.16 -12.68 3.35
CA LEU A 52 -15.24 -13.80 3.58
C LEU A 52 -13.90 -13.21 4.00
N CYS A 53 -13.28 -13.72 5.06
CA CYS A 53 -12.01 -13.19 5.55
C CYS A 53 -10.99 -14.27 5.91
N VAL A 54 -9.71 -13.92 5.76
CA VAL A 54 -8.56 -14.62 6.33
C VAL A 54 -7.79 -13.65 7.22
N PHE A 55 -7.15 -14.14 8.27
CA PHE A 55 -6.41 -13.29 9.20
C PHE A 55 -4.90 -13.53 9.08
N GLY A 56 -4.13 -12.43 9.04
CA GLY A 56 -2.68 -12.48 9.04
C GLY A 56 -2.09 -12.97 7.72
N ARG A 57 -2.04 -12.11 6.71
CA ARG A 57 -1.42 -12.39 5.41
C ARG A 57 -0.36 -11.35 5.07
N GLN A 58 0.62 -11.76 4.28
CA GLN A 58 1.68 -10.86 3.83
C GLN A 58 1.96 -11.08 2.34
N MET A 59 2.10 -9.98 1.61
CA MET A 59 2.56 -9.94 0.22
C MET A 59 3.89 -9.19 0.15
N ARG A 60 4.71 -9.52 -0.84
CA ARG A 60 5.98 -8.84 -1.13
C ARG A 60 6.07 -8.53 -2.61
N PHE A 61 6.52 -7.32 -2.92
CA PHE A 61 6.70 -6.80 -4.27
C PHE A 61 8.10 -6.21 -4.38
N ASP A 62 8.92 -6.75 -5.29
CA ASP A 62 10.22 -6.19 -5.65
C ASP A 62 10.00 -4.98 -6.57
N LEU A 63 10.23 -3.77 -6.05
CA LEU A 63 9.99 -2.52 -6.78
C LEU A 63 11.01 -2.27 -7.91
N ALA A 64 12.13 -2.98 -7.89
CA ALA A 64 13.12 -2.90 -8.97
C ALA A 64 12.64 -3.61 -10.26
N GLN A 65 11.69 -4.54 -10.16
CA GLN A 65 11.11 -5.23 -11.32
C GLN A 65 10.03 -4.40 -12.04
N GLY A 66 9.53 -3.34 -11.41
CA GLY A 66 8.48 -2.46 -11.94
C GLY A 66 7.52 -1.99 -10.88
N PHE A 67 6.60 -1.10 -11.28
CA PHE A 67 5.62 -0.52 -10.37
C PHE A 67 4.43 -1.48 -10.18
N PRO A 68 4.10 -1.90 -8.93
CA PRO A 68 3.09 -2.93 -8.66
C PRO A 68 1.65 -2.39 -8.79
N LEU A 69 1.30 -1.90 -9.97
CA LEU A 69 -0.04 -1.51 -10.37
C LEU A 69 -0.70 -2.70 -11.06
N ILE A 70 -1.77 -3.25 -10.45
CA ILE A 70 -2.42 -4.45 -10.97
C ILE A 70 -2.90 -4.26 -12.42
N THR A 71 -2.71 -5.29 -13.24
CA THR A 71 -3.12 -5.28 -14.65
C THR A 71 -4.34 -6.14 -14.95
N THR A 72 -4.78 -6.98 -14.00
CA THR A 72 -5.97 -7.83 -14.16
C THR A 72 -7.30 -7.07 -14.08
N LYS A 73 -7.27 -5.83 -13.62
CA LYS A 73 -8.32 -4.82 -13.79
C LYS A 73 -7.70 -3.43 -13.78
N LYS A 74 -8.30 -2.48 -14.51
CA LYS A 74 -7.87 -1.08 -14.52
C LYS A 74 -8.17 -0.42 -13.18
N LEU A 75 -7.16 0.24 -12.58
CA LEU A 75 -7.30 1.11 -11.41
C LEU A 75 -7.38 2.58 -11.83
N HIS A 76 -7.99 3.40 -10.98
CA HIS A 76 -8.06 4.85 -11.18
C HIS A 76 -6.81 5.52 -10.57
N LEU A 77 -5.72 5.52 -11.33
CA LEU A 77 -4.40 6.01 -10.90
C LEU A 77 -4.46 7.45 -10.37
N LYS A 78 -5.27 8.31 -10.99
CA LYS A 78 -5.43 9.70 -10.56
C LYS A 78 -5.85 9.79 -9.09
N SER A 79 -6.82 8.98 -8.66
CA SER A 79 -7.25 8.94 -7.24
C SER A 79 -6.13 8.49 -6.32
N ILE A 80 -5.36 7.46 -6.70
CA ILE A 80 -4.24 6.94 -5.89
C ILE A 80 -3.19 8.03 -5.65
N VAL A 81 -2.80 8.75 -6.71
CA VAL A 81 -1.77 9.78 -6.62
C VAL A 81 -2.25 10.98 -5.81
N HIS A 82 -3.45 11.52 -6.11
CA HIS A 82 -3.97 12.68 -5.37
C HIS A 82 -4.25 12.37 -3.91
N GLU A 83 -4.73 11.16 -3.57
CA GLU A 83 -4.90 10.75 -2.17
C GLU A 83 -3.57 10.75 -1.42
N LEU A 84 -2.51 10.18 -2.01
CA LEU A 84 -1.19 10.17 -1.38
C LEU A 84 -0.62 11.59 -1.22
N LEU A 85 -0.75 12.45 -2.24
CA LEU A 85 -0.32 13.85 -2.16
C LEU A 85 -1.09 14.61 -1.07
N TRP A 86 -2.39 14.38 -0.97
CA TRP A 86 -3.25 14.95 0.06
C TRP A 86 -2.83 14.50 1.48
N PHE A 87 -2.52 13.22 1.69
CA PHE A 87 -1.94 12.75 2.96
C PHE A 87 -0.61 13.43 3.27
N LEU A 88 0.27 13.61 2.28
CA LEU A 88 1.57 14.25 2.45
C LEU A 88 1.46 15.75 2.73
N GLN A 89 0.38 16.41 2.34
CA GLN A 89 0.08 17.79 2.75
C GLN A 89 -0.38 17.90 4.20
N GLY A 90 -0.76 16.79 4.85
CA GLY A 90 -1.30 16.78 6.21
C GLY A 90 -2.74 17.25 6.28
N ASP A 91 -3.40 17.34 5.14
CA ASP A 91 -4.78 17.81 5.00
C ASP A 91 -5.78 16.72 5.43
N THR A 92 -6.94 17.15 5.89
CA THR A 92 -8.08 16.32 6.32
C THR A 92 -9.39 16.74 5.69
N ASN A 93 -9.41 17.85 4.96
CA ASN A 93 -10.55 18.32 4.20
C ASN A 93 -10.50 17.80 2.77
N ILE A 94 -11.62 17.31 2.24
CA ILE A 94 -11.70 16.70 0.90
C ILE A 94 -11.78 17.74 -0.23
N ALA A 95 -11.70 19.05 0.03
CA ALA A 95 -11.78 20.10 -0.98
C ALA A 95 -10.73 19.90 -2.07
N TYR A 96 -9.46 19.66 -1.70
CA TYR A 96 -8.39 19.35 -2.64
C TYR A 96 -8.74 18.14 -3.54
N LEU A 97 -9.28 17.07 -2.96
CA LEU A 97 -9.64 15.85 -3.70
C LEU A 97 -10.76 16.16 -4.70
N LYS A 98 -11.80 16.90 -4.28
CA LYS A 98 -12.92 17.33 -5.14
C LYS A 98 -12.46 18.21 -6.29
N GLU A 99 -11.57 19.18 -6.05
CA GLU A 99 -10.98 20.03 -7.07
C GLU A 99 -10.29 19.22 -8.17
N HIS A 100 -9.68 18.10 -7.77
CA HIS A 100 -9.03 17.20 -8.72
C HIS A 100 -9.93 16.06 -9.23
N GLY A 101 -11.24 16.11 -8.96
CA GLY A 101 -12.21 15.10 -9.41
C GLY A 101 -12.01 13.72 -8.80
N VAL A 102 -11.57 13.68 -7.54
CA VAL A 102 -11.39 12.47 -6.73
C VAL A 102 -12.48 12.43 -5.67
N SER A 103 -13.30 11.38 -5.67
CA SER A 103 -14.51 11.25 -4.84
C SER A 103 -14.43 10.09 -3.84
N ILE A 104 -13.27 9.46 -3.68
CA ILE A 104 -13.13 8.23 -2.88
C ILE A 104 -13.30 8.44 -1.35
N TRP A 105 -13.45 9.68 -0.91
CA TRP A 105 -13.67 10.06 0.49
C TRP A 105 -15.01 10.79 0.73
N ASP A 106 -15.81 11.04 -0.33
CA ASP A 106 -17.04 11.84 -0.25
C ASP A 106 -18.08 11.26 0.74
N GLU A 107 -18.13 9.93 0.87
CA GLU A 107 -19.12 9.22 1.69
C GLU A 107 -18.82 9.28 3.20
N TRP A 108 -17.61 9.71 3.58
CA TRP A 108 -17.19 9.81 4.99
C TRP A 108 -17.04 11.25 5.50
N ALA A 109 -16.96 12.21 4.59
CA ALA A 109 -16.80 13.62 4.96
C ALA A 109 -18.11 14.19 5.51
N ASP A 110 -18.00 15.11 6.46
CA ASP A 110 -19.13 15.90 6.92
C ASP A 110 -19.56 16.96 5.90
N GLU A 111 -20.53 17.83 6.28
CA GLU A 111 -21.09 18.87 5.39
C GLU A 111 -20.04 19.92 5.00
N GLU A 112 -19.04 20.17 5.85
CA GLU A 112 -17.91 21.07 5.61
C GLU A 112 -16.77 20.39 4.83
N GLY A 113 -16.86 19.08 4.58
CA GLY A 113 -15.86 18.29 3.87
C GLY A 113 -14.73 17.79 4.76
N GLU A 114 -14.91 17.82 6.08
CA GLU A 114 -13.90 17.36 7.03
C GLU A 114 -14.04 15.87 7.36
N LEU A 115 -12.91 15.23 7.61
CA LEU A 115 -12.80 13.82 8.01
C LEU A 115 -12.29 13.66 9.45
N GLY A 116 -12.00 14.77 10.13
CA GLY A 116 -11.29 14.73 11.40
C GLY A 116 -9.81 14.36 11.25
N PRO A 117 -9.10 14.03 12.36
CA PRO A 117 -7.64 13.88 12.36
C PRO A 117 -7.18 12.54 11.74
N VAL A 118 -7.58 12.25 10.49
CA VAL A 118 -7.20 11.05 9.74
C VAL A 118 -5.75 11.11 9.22
N TYR A 119 -5.27 10.11 8.57
CA TYR A 119 -3.94 9.84 8.00
C TYR A 119 -2.98 11.03 7.89
N GLY A 120 -3.30 12.02 7.05
CA GLY A 120 -2.42 13.18 6.80
C GLY A 120 -2.11 13.95 8.08
N ARG A 121 -3.11 14.20 8.91
CA ARG A 121 -2.95 14.87 10.20
C ARG A 121 -2.02 14.08 11.13
N GLN A 122 -2.18 12.76 11.21
CA GLN A 122 -1.32 11.93 12.07
C GLN A 122 0.12 11.88 11.53
N TRP A 123 0.32 11.81 10.23
CA TRP A 123 1.64 11.75 9.61
C TRP A 123 2.42 13.06 9.76
N ARG A 124 1.74 14.20 9.60
CA ARG A 124 2.38 15.51 9.48
C ARG A 124 2.27 16.38 10.73
N SER A 125 1.40 16.06 11.66
CA SER A 125 1.17 16.87 12.86
C SER A 125 0.61 16.03 14.00
N TRP A 126 1.36 15.00 14.40
CA TRP A 126 1.02 14.17 15.56
C TRP A 126 1.05 15.00 16.83
N PRO A 127 -0.04 15.06 17.62
CA PRO A 127 -0.11 15.92 18.80
C PRO A 127 0.82 15.42 19.93
N THR A 128 1.47 16.36 20.62
CA THR A 128 2.29 16.09 21.80
C THR A 128 1.62 16.58 23.08
N PRO A 129 1.96 16.00 24.27
CA PRO A 129 1.32 16.37 25.54
C PRO A 129 1.50 17.84 25.94
N ASP A 130 2.53 18.50 25.46
CA ASP A 130 2.83 19.93 25.70
C ASP A 130 2.09 20.88 24.76
N GLY A 131 1.19 20.35 23.93
CA GLY A 131 0.42 21.13 22.95
C GLY A 131 1.14 21.39 21.61
N GLY A 132 2.34 20.84 21.42
CA GLY A 132 3.06 20.86 20.17
C GLY A 132 2.61 19.76 19.19
N SER A 133 3.41 19.54 18.15
CA SER A 133 3.21 18.45 17.20
C SER A 133 4.52 17.91 16.63
N ILE A 134 4.50 16.66 16.19
CA ILE A 134 5.60 15.99 15.50
C ILE A 134 5.19 15.75 14.04
N ASP A 135 6.00 16.23 13.10
CA ASP A 135 5.94 15.85 11.70
C ASP A 135 6.73 14.55 11.51
N GLN A 136 6.03 13.41 11.51
CA GLN A 136 6.65 12.08 11.41
C GLN A 136 7.34 11.89 10.05
N ILE A 137 6.79 12.48 8.96
CA ILE A 137 7.36 12.34 7.60
C ILE A 137 8.64 13.18 7.47
N ALA A 138 8.64 14.43 7.96
CA ALA A 138 9.85 15.25 7.94
C ALA A 138 10.97 14.59 8.77
N TRP A 139 10.64 14.15 9.99
CA TRP A 139 11.59 13.43 10.84
C TRP A 139 12.13 12.16 10.16
N LEU A 140 11.26 11.38 9.49
CA LEU A 140 11.64 10.17 8.76
C LEU A 140 12.66 10.47 7.66
N LEU A 141 12.43 11.52 6.86
CA LEU A 141 13.35 11.91 5.78
C LEU A 141 14.73 12.31 6.32
N ASP A 142 14.76 13.05 7.43
CA ASP A 142 16.00 13.47 8.07
C ASP A 142 16.75 12.28 8.67
N GLU A 143 16.03 11.36 9.34
CA GLU A 143 16.61 10.15 9.91
C GLU A 143 17.18 9.22 8.83
N ILE A 144 16.49 9.05 7.69
CA ILE A 144 17.00 8.27 6.54
C ILE A 144 18.33 8.85 6.03
N ARG A 145 18.44 10.17 5.95
CA ARG A 145 19.66 10.84 5.47
C ARG A 145 20.82 10.78 6.47
N GLN A 146 20.54 10.97 7.75
CA GLN A 146 21.55 11.06 8.81
C GLN A 146 21.95 9.70 9.35
N ASN A 147 21.00 8.76 9.45
CA ASN A 147 21.18 7.45 10.05
C ASN A 147 20.39 6.36 9.30
N PRO A 148 20.79 6.00 8.06
CA PRO A 148 20.07 5.03 7.24
C PRO A 148 19.96 3.64 7.88
N ASN A 149 20.81 3.31 8.85
CA ASN A 149 20.77 2.05 9.61
C ASN A 149 19.78 2.06 10.78
N SER A 150 19.03 3.16 10.97
CA SER A 150 18.03 3.28 12.02
C SER A 150 16.96 2.20 11.90
N ARG A 151 16.58 1.63 13.05
CA ARG A 151 15.45 0.69 13.17
C ARG A 151 14.15 1.40 13.60
N ARG A 152 14.17 2.74 13.64
CA ARG A 152 13.08 3.60 14.12
C ARG A 152 12.35 4.31 12.99
N LEU A 153 12.65 3.98 11.73
CA LEU A 153 12.02 4.58 10.54
C LEU A 153 10.54 4.16 10.43
N VAL A 154 9.74 4.56 11.41
CA VAL A 154 8.32 4.16 11.57
C VAL A 154 7.46 5.41 11.55
N VAL A 155 6.34 5.34 10.83
CA VAL A 155 5.26 6.34 10.82
C VAL A 155 3.96 5.65 11.23
N SER A 156 3.24 6.23 12.19
CA SER A 156 1.96 5.71 12.68
C SER A 156 0.82 6.66 12.34
N ALA A 157 -0.28 6.09 11.85
CA ALA A 157 -1.57 6.77 11.73
C ALA A 157 -2.53 6.36 12.85
N TRP A 158 -2.23 5.29 13.58
CA TRP A 158 -3.07 4.75 14.64
C TRP A 158 -2.82 5.51 15.96
N ASN A 159 -3.67 6.48 16.23
CA ASN A 159 -3.64 7.26 17.46
C ASN A 159 -4.93 6.99 18.29
N PRO A 160 -4.86 6.15 19.35
CA PRO A 160 -6.03 5.79 20.14
C PRO A 160 -6.78 6.99 20.75
N ALA A 161 -6.07 8.10 21.03
CA ALA A 161 -6.67 9.30 21.58
C ALA A 161 -7.55 10.07 20.57
N ASP A 162 -7.32 9.85 19.27
CA ASP A 162 -8.02 10.55 18.19
C ASP A 162 -9.10 9.73 17.49
N LEU A 163 -9.14 8.39 17.70
CA LEU A 163 -10.03 7.49 16.93
C LEU A 163 -11.50 7.92 16.96
N ALA A 164 -11.99 8.41 18.11
CA ALA A 164 -13.37 8.84 18.24
C ALA A 164 -13.71 10.12 17.46
N ARG A 165 -12.71 10.87 16.99
CA ARG A 165 -12.85 12.10 16.21
C ARG A 165 -12.64 11.88 14.70
N MET A 166 -12.27 10.68 14.30
CA MET A 166 -12.02 10.33 12.91
C MET A 166 -13.31 9.82 12.26
N ALA A 167 -13.66 10.31 11.08
CA ALA A 167 -14.77 9.79 10.29
C ALA A 167 -14.57 8.30 9.95
N LEU A 168 -13.31 7.89 9.75
CA LEU A 168 -12.92 6.51 9.51
C LEU A 168 -11.61 6.20 10.24
N ALA A 169 -11.64 5.22 11.15
CA ALA A 169 -10.44 4.76 11.84
C ALA A 169 -9.42 4.19 10.82
N PRO A 170 -8.11 4.56 10.91
CA PRO A 170 -7.12 4.19 9.91
C PRO A 170 -7.02 2.68 9.67
N CYS A 171 -7.20 2.27 8.43
CA CYS A 171 -6.92 0.89 8.00
C CYS A 171 -5.40 0.65 7.91
N HIS A 172 -4.67 1.61 7.35
CA HIS A 172 -3.21 1.63 7.28
C HIS A 172 -2.67 2.15 8.62
N CYS A 173 -2.42 1.25 9.57
CA CYS A 173 -2.11 1.65 10.95
C CYS A 173 -0.72 2.25 11.10
N LEU A 174 0.28 1.61 10.47
CA LEU A 174 1.67 2.04 10.50
C LEU A 174 2.44 1.48 9.32
N PHE A 175 3.52 2.17 8.98
CA PHE A 175 4.50 1.65 8.03
C PHE A 175 5.91 1.92 8.52
N GLN A 176 6.85 1.05 8.10
CA GLN A 176 8.25 1.11 8.47
C GLN A 176 9.11 1.05 7.24
N PHE A 177 10.16 1.87 7.19
CA PHE A 177 11.19 1.80 6.18
C PHE A 177 12.44 1.06 6.66
N HIS A 178 13.16 0.53 5.70
CA HIS A 178 14.44 -0.14 5.92
C HIS A 178 15.37 0.19 4.76
N VAL A 179 16.59 0.62 5.08
CA VAL A 179 17.66 0.83 4.10
C VAL A 179 18.61 -0.35 4.18
N ALA A 180 18.90 -0.96 3.04
CA ALA A 180 19.88 -2.05 2.94
C ALA A 180 20.80 -1.82 1.75
N THR A 181 22.08 -2.13 1.92
CA THR A 181 23.06 -2.11 0.83
C THR A 181 23.13 -3.50 0.20
N GLY A 182 22.84 -3.58 -1.09
CA GLY A 182 22.92 -4.82 -1.86
C GLY A 182 24.37 -5.27 -2.10
N ALA A 183 24.55 -6.46 -2.63
CA ALA A 183 25.87 -7.00 -3.01
C ALA A 183 26.59 -6.15 -4.08
N ASP A 184 25.83 -5.37 -4.85
CA ASP A 184 26.29 -4.40 -5.85
C ASP A 184 26.75 -3.06 -5.25
N GLY A 185 26.72 -2.92 -3.91
CA GLY A 185 27.06 -1.69 -3.19
C GLY A 185 25.98 -0.61 -3.23
N ALA A 186 24.85 -0.82 -3.91
CA ALA A 186 23.78 0.15 -3.97
C ALA A 186 22.87 0.08 -2.73
N ALA A 187 22.63 1.22 -2.10
CA ALA A 187 21.69 1.34 -1.00
C ALA A 187 20.24 1.45 -1.53
N ARG A 188 19.33 0.66 -0.98
CA ARG A 188 17.92 0.56 -1.40
C ARG A 188 16.99 0.73 -0.21
N LEU A 189 15.90 1.43 -0.46
CA LEU A 189 14.82 1.67 0.49
C LEU A 189 13.69 0.67 0.28
N SER A 190 13.34 -0.06 1.33
CA SER A 190 12.17 -0.94 1.39
C SER A 190 11.14 -0.38 2.36
N CYS A 191 9.85 -0.69 2.12
CA CYS A 191 8.75 -0.29 2.99
C CYS A 191 7.94 -1.52 3.42
N GLN A 192 7.59 -1.60 4.69
CA GLN A 192 6.59 -2.54 5.19
C GLN A 192 5.39 -1.79 5.75
N LEU A 193 4.21 -2.07 5.21
CA LEU A 193 2.92 -1.58 5.70
C LEU A 193 2.25 -2.64 6.58
N TYR A 194 1.74 -2.24 7.75
CA TYR A 194 0.72 -3.00 8.47
C TYR A 194 -0.65 -2.34 8.29
N GLN A 195 -1.56 -3.08 7.65
CA GLN A 195 -2.95 -2.72 7.44
C GLN A 195 -3.85 -3.64 8.26
N ARG A 196 -4.57 -3.08 9.26
CA ARG A 196 -5.41 -3.88 10.17
C ARG A 196 -6.62 -4.51 9.48
N SER A 197 -7.13 -3.87 8.42
CA SER A 197 -8.35 -4.24 7.71
C SER A 197 -8.21 -3.86 6.24
N GLY A 198 -8.42 -4.81 5.34
CA GLY A 198 -8.26 -4.62 3.91
C GLY A 198 -9.34 -5.28 3.08
N ASP A 199 -10.19 -4.46 2.40
CA ASP A 199 -10.97 -4.95 1.28
C ASP A 199 -10.03 -5.31 0.13
N ILE A 200 -9.86 -6.62 -0.08
CA ILE A 200 -8.89 -7.12 -1.04
C ILE A 200 -9.30 -6.88 -2.50
N PHE A 201 -10.57 -6.58 -2.76
CA PHE A 201 -11.02 -6.32 -4.12
C PHE A 201 -10.92 -4.84 -4.51
N LEU A 202 -11.44 -3.91 -3.71
CA LEU A 202 -11.41 -2.48 -4.03
C LEU A 202 -10.20 -1.77 -3.40
N GLY A 203 -9.98 -1.90 -2.09
CA GLY A 203 -9.01 -1.10 -1.34
C GLY A 203 -7.57 -1.56 -1.50
N VAL A 204 -7.28 -2.83 -1.26
CA VAL A 204 -5.89 -3.36 -1.24
C VAL A 204 -5.10 -3.05 -2.52
N PRO A 205 -5.66 -3.14 -3.76
CA PRO A 205 -4.95 -2.73 -4.96
C PRO A 205 -4.51 -1.26 -4.98
N PHE A 206 -5.34 -0.35 -4.44
CA PHE A 206 -5.01 1.06 -4.27
C PHE A 206 -3.88 1.24 -3.26
N ASN A 207 -3.96 0.53 -2.13
CA ASN A 207 -2.96 0.61 -1.07
C ASN A 207 -1.59 0.08 -1.53
N ILE A 208 -1.54 -1.01 -2.30
CA ILE A 208 -0.29 -1.53 -2.90
C ILE A 208 0.37 -0.43 -3.75
N ALA A 209 -0.37 0.18 -4.66
CA ALA A 209 0.15 1.21 -5.55
C ALA A 209 0.54 2.49 -4.79
N SER A 210 -0.27 2.92 -3.80
CA SER A 210 -0.02 4.12 -3.00
C SER A 210 1.28 4.00 -2.18
N TYR A 211 1.49 2.89 -1.47
CA TYR A 211 2.71 2.71 -0.66
C TYR A 211 3.95 2.36 -1.49
N ALA A 212 3.78 1.70 -2.63
CA ALA A 212 4.86 1.58 -3.61
C ALA A 212 5.28 2.96 -4.13
N LEU A 213 4.31 3.82 -4.49
CA LEU A 213 4.58 5.19 -4.92
C LEU A 213 5.29 6.00 -3.82
N LEU A 214 4.80 5.95 -2.57
CA LEU A 214 5.45 6.60 -1.43
C LEU A 214 6.90 6.13 -1.26
N THR A 215 7.16 4.83 -1.42
CA THR A 215 8.51 4.27 -1.32
C THR A 215 9.42 4.84 -2.42
N HIS A 216 8.94 4.91 -3.67
CA HIS A 216 9.68 5.51 -4.78
C HIS A 216 9.94 7.00 -4.56
N MET A 217 8.94 7.75 -4.10
CA MET A 217 9.07 9.19 -3.83
C MET A 217 10.11 9.47 -2.75
N ILE A 218 10.08 8.73 -1.63
CA ILE A 218 11.07 8.88 -0.55
C ILE A 218 12.47 8.45 -1.03
N ALA A 219 12.59 7.33 -1.73
CA ALA A 219 13.86 6.88 -2.29
C ALA A 219 14.46 7.96 -3.23
N HIS A 220 13.64 8.55 -4.10
CA HIS A 220 14.04 9.61 -5.02
C HIS A 220 14.60 10.84 -4.29
N VAL A 221 13.89 11.38 -3.29
CA VAL A 221 14.33 12.61 -2.58
C VAL A 221 15.44 12.36 -1.56
N THR A 222 15.74 11.11 -1.25
CA THR A 222 16.87 10.72 -0.37
C THR A 222 18.06 10.15 -1.14
N GLY A 223 17.98 10.06 -2.49
CA GLY A 223 19.06 9.55 -3.33
C GLY A 223 19.30 8.05 -3.23
N LEU A 224 18.30 7.28 -2.79
CA LEU A 224 18.36 5.83 -2.65
C LEU A 224 17.73 5.12 -3.86
N GLY A 225 18.14 3.88 -4.12
CA GLY A 225 17.40 2.96 -4.96
C GLY A 225 16.15 2.44 -4.26
N VAL A 226 15.26 1.77 -4.99
CA VAL A 226 14.10 1.08 -4.41
C VAL A 226 14.41 -0.39 -4.15
N GLY A 227 13.90 -0.91 -3.04
CA GLY A 227 13.93 -2.31 -2.66
C GLY A 227 12.54 -2.93 -2.74
N ASP A 228 12.07 -3.54 -1.65
CA ASP A 228 10.78 -4.21 -1.57
C ASP A 228 9.68 -3.33 -0.98
N PHE A 229 8.46 -3.53 -1.45
CA PHE A 229 7.26 -3.20 -0.70
C PHE A 229 6.66 -4.48 -0.09
N ILE A 230 6.49 -4.48 1.23
CA ILE A 230 5.90 -5.59 1.99
C ILE A 230 4.57 -5.12 2.55
N HIS A 231 3.48 -5.81 2.20
CA HIS A 231 2.14 -5.49 2.67
C HIS A 231 1.65 -6.57 3.64
N THR A 232 1.57 -6.24 4.91
CA THR A 232 1.07 -7.12 5.97
C THR A 232 -0.36 -6.73 6.30
N LEU A 233 -1.28 -7.68 6.17
CA LEU A 233 -2.71 -7.54 6.42
C LEU A 233 -3.10 -8.26 7.70
N GLY A 234 -3.88 -7.60 8.55
CA GLY A 234 -4.61 -8.24 9.65
C GLY A 234 -5.84 -8.97 9.11
N ASP A 235 -6.99 -8.34 9.10
CA ASP A 235 -8.23 -8.84 8.49
C ASP A 235 -8.21 -8.55 6.98
N ALA A 236 -7.91 -9.56 6.17
CA ALA A 236 -7.97 -9.49 4.72
C ALA A 236 -9.32 -10.08 4.27
N HIS A 237 -10.20 -9.25 3.75
CA HIS A 237 -11.57 -9.65 3.48
C HIS A 237 -12.05 -9.30 2.07
N LEU A 238 -13.02 -10.07 1.61
CA LEU A 238 -13.75 -9.88 0.37
C LEU A 238 -15.24 -9.79 0.69
N TYR A 239 -15.87 -8.69 0.34
CA TYR A 239 -17.32 -8.55 0.49
C TYR A 239 -18.07 -9.57 -0.33
N VAL A 240 -19.18 -10.12 0.20
CA VAL A 240 -19.94 -11.18 -0.50
C VAL A 240 -20.54 -10.70 -1.82
N ASN A 241 -20.82 -9.41 -1.95
CA ASN A 241 -21.28 -8.79 -3.19
C ASN A 241 -20.16 -8.55 -4.23
N HIS A 242 -18.89 -8.92 -3.91
CA HIS A 242 -17.74 -8.87 -4.83
C HIS A 242 -17.25 -10.25 -5.31
N LEU A 243 -17.89 -11.33 -4.90
CA LEU A 243 -17.40 -12.69 -5.18
C LEU A 243 -17.32 -12.98 -6.69
N GLU A 244 -18.33 -12.59 -7.46
CA GLU A 244 -18.34 -12.79 -8.92
C GLU A 244 -17.26 -11.94 -9.62
N GLN A 245 -17.08 -10.70 -9.18
CA GLN A 245 -16.04 -9.81 -9.67
C GLN A 245 -14.64 -10.35 -9.40
N ALA A 246 -14.41 -10.91 -8.21
CA ALA A 246 -13.15 -11.54 -7.83
C ALA A 246 -12.87 -12.79 -8.69
N ARG A 247 -13.87 -13.64 -8.91
CA ARG A 247 -13.76 -14.80 -9.82
C ARG A 247 -13.43 -14.38 -11.25
N LEU A 248 -14.11 -13.34 -11.76
CA LEU A 248 -13.82 -12.78 -13.08
C LEU A 248 -12.37 -12.25 -13.15
N GLN A 249 -11.90 -11.54 -12.13
CA GLN A 249 -10.53 -11.02 -12.08
C GLN A 249 -9.49 -12.15 -12.12
N LEU A 250 -9.72 -13.26 -11.42
CA LEU A 250 -8.84 -14.41 -11.39
C LEU A 250 -8.76 -15.21 -12.71
N GLN A 251 -9.71 -15.00 -13.62
CA GLN A 251 -9.67 -15.57 -14.98
C GLN A 251 -8.77 -14.79 -15.95
N ARG A 252 -8.33 -13.59 -15.56
CA ARG A 252 -7.54 -12.72 -16.42
C ARG A 252 -6.05 -12.94 -16.17
N GLU A 253 -5.31 -13.16 -17.26
CA GLU A 253 -3.85 -13.25 -17.19
C GLU A 253 -3.23 -11.89 -16.84
N PRO A 254 -2.30 -11.83 -15.88
CA PRO A 254 -1.54 -10.63 -15.62
C PRO A 254 -0.74 -10.20 -16.84
N ARG A 255 -0.60 -8.88 -17.03
CA ARG A 255 0.24 -8.28 -18.07
C ARG A 255 1.52 -7.71 -17.43
N PRO A 256 2.53 -7.33 -18.21
CA PRO A 256 3.76 -6.73 -17.68
C PRO A 256 3.49 -5.56 -16.75
N LEU A 257 4.37 -5.37 -15.76
CA LEU A 257 4.29 -4.23 -14.86
C LEU A 257 4.51 -2.92 -15.61
N ALA A 258 3.86 -1.88 -15.12
CA ALA A 258 4.15 -0.51 -15.52
C ALA A 258 5.49 -0.04 -14.92
N HIS A 259 6.01 1.05 -15.46
CA HIS A 259 7.22 1.72 -14.98
C HIS A 259 6.88 3.09 -14.42
N LEU A 260 7.27 3.34 -13.18
CA LEU A 260 7.14 4.66 -12.56
C LEU A 260 8.35 5.52 -12.91
N LYS A 261 8.10 6.75 -13.33
CA LYS A 261 9.10 7.81 -13.48
C LYS A 261 8.71 9.00 -12.63
N LEU A 262 9.65 9.53 -11.87
CA LEU A 262 9.54 10.78 -11.12
C LEU A 262 10.36 11.86 -11.82
N ALA A 263 9.84 13.09 -11.88
CA ALA A 263 10.54 14.20 -12.47
C ALA A 263 11.87 14.45 -11.74
N PRO A 264 13.01 14.55 -12.44
CA PRO A 264 14.32 14.75 -11.79
C PRO A 264 14.40 16.06 -10.99
N ALA A 265 13.55 17.04 -11.30
CA ALA A 265 13.46 18.33 -10.61
C ALA A 265 12.71 18.24 -9.27
N ALA A 266 11.93 17.20 -9.02
CA ALA A 266 11.17 17.00 -7.79
C ALA A 266 12.12 16.61 -6.64
N LYS A 267 12.69 17.59 -5.96
CA LYS A 267 13.71 17.39 -4.89
C LYS A 267 13.14 17.38 -3.48
N SER A 268 11.91 17.83 -3.31
CA SER A 268 11.19 17.84 -2.03
C SER A 268 9.98 16.94 -2.13
N LEU A 269 9.80 16.05 -1.15
CA LEU A 269 8.61 15.19 -1.06
C LEU A 269 7.32 16.01 -0.93
N PHE A 270 7.39 17.15 -0.23
CA PHE A 270 6.24 18.00 0.09
C PHE A 270 5.83 18.95 -1.05
N ASP A 271 6.75 19.20 -2.01
CA ASP A 271 6.50 20.04 -3.18
C ASP A 271 6.15 19.22 -4.42
N MET A 272 6.19 17.88 -4.31
CA MET A 272 5.90 16.97 -5.41
C MET A 272 4.44 17.10 -5.84
N ARG A 273 4.19 17.17 -7.14
CA ARG A 273 2.87 17.35 -7.75
C ARG A 273 2.50 16.16 -8.60
N PHE A 274 1.23 16.09 -9.00
CA PHE A 274 0.73 15.04 -9.87
C PHE A 274 1.51 14.92 -11.19
N GLU A 275 1.89 16.07 -11.78
CA GLU A 275 2.63 16.19 -13.03
C GLU A 275 4.07 15.65 -12.93
N ASP A 276 4.62 15.55 -11.73
CA ASP A 276 5.96 14.98 -11.49
C ASP A 276 5.97 13.44 -11.52
N ILE A 277 4.79 12.81 -11.59
CA ILE A 277 4.59 11.37 -11.49
C ILE A 277 4.06 10.83 -12.82
N THR A 278 4.85 10.02 -13.49
CA THR A 278 4.46 9.40 -14.78
C THR A 278 4.50 7.88 -14.65
N ILE A 279 3.43 7.23 -15.11
CA ILE A 279 3.36 5.76 -15.22
C ILE A 279 3.37 5.38 -16.71
N GLU A 280 4.42 4.67 -17.12
CA GLU A 280 4.57 4.21 -18.50
C GLU A 280 4.25 2.72 -18.64
N GLY A 281 3.69 2.34 -19.77
CA GLY A 281 3.44 0.93 -20.10
C GLY A 281 2.29 0.29 -19.30
N TYR A 282 1.42 1.07 -18.65
CA TYR A 282 0.26 0.52 -17.96
C TYR A 282 -0.82 0.09 -18.95
N ASP A 283 -0.89 -1.22 -19.20
CA ASP A 283 -1.85 -1.86 -20.12
C ASP A 283 -2.74 -2.86 -19.34
N PRO A 284 -3.73 -2.39 -18.57
CA PRO A 284 -4.60 -3.27 -17.78
C PRO A 284 -5.75 -3.82 -18.60
N TRP A 285 -6.31 -4.95 -18.14
CA TRP A 285 -7.66 -5.36 -18.52
C TRP A 285 -8.67 -4.28 -18.12
N PRO A 286 -9.85 -4.21 -18.77
CA PRO A 286 -10.90 -3.26 -18.41
C PRO A 286 -11.27 -3.31 -16.93
N ALA A 287 -11.72 -2.17 -16.38
CA ALA A 287 -12.19 -2.09 -14.99
C ALA A 287 -13.30 -3.12 -14.72
N ILE A 288 -13.33 -3.63 -13.51
CA ILE A 288 -14.44 -4.45 -13.00
C ILE A 288 -15.14 -3.60 -11.94
N ARG A 289 -16.37 -3.19 -12.23
CA ARG A 289 -17.17 -2.40 -11.30
C ARG A 289 -17.68 -3.27 -10.14
N ALA A 290 -17.67 -2.71 -8.94
CA ALA A 290 -18.26 -3.31 -7.75
C ALA A 290 -18.85 -2.20 -6.86
N PRO A 291 -19.93 -2.47 -6.11
CA PRO A 291 -20.49 -1.51 -5.17
C PRO A 291 -19.51 -1.27 -4.00
N VAL A 292 -19.42 -0.04 -3.51
CA VAL A 292 -18.69 0.27 -2.29
C VAL A 292 -19.58 -0.13 -1.10
N ALA A 293 -19.00 -0.80 -0.10
CA ALA A 293 -19.69 -1.10 1.15
C ALA A 293 -19.39 0.03 2.16
N VAL A 294 -20.43 0.77 2.55
CA VAL A 294 -20.39 1.93 3.46
C VAL A 294 -21.19 1.71 4.73
#